data_1968f944c669c91f889db92f423f39a5
#
_entry.id   1968f944c669c91f889db92f423f39a5
#
_cell.length_a   1.000
_cell.length_b   1.000
_cell.length_c   1.000
_cell.angle_alpha   90.00
_cell.angle_beta   90.00
_cell.angle_gamma   90.00
#
_symmetry.space_group_name_H-M   'P 1'
#
loop_
_entity.id
_entity.type
_entity.pdbx_description
1 polymer ?
#
loop_
_entity_poly.entity_id
_entity_poly.type
_entity_poly.pdbx_seq_one_letter_code
_entity_poly.pdbx_strand_id
1 'polypeptide(L)'
;SAASDVYKRQKYEKVKWLQNNNPEVPGIVYKLTQEDEKARKLENVRKLWDAILEIRPVKNVFMEGDINRESYAVDHFIPRNFVMNDELWNLMPMDPIQNMQKNKKLPAWNDYFEQFANNQFIMYELIHEKPGLQKLYKHCYKDNLHSIWAVQELYRKGNSPSEFINILGKNMQPVYDSARRQGYEIWKVS
;
A
#
# COMPACT_ATOMS: atom_id res chain seq x y z
N SER A 1 30.75 16.42 -10.97
CA SER A 1 30.87 16.45 -12.44
C SER A 1 29.60 17.08 -13.02
N ALA A 2 29.69 17.71 -14.20
CA ALA A 2 28.53 18.34 -14.86
C ALA A 2 27.31 17.41 -15.01
N ALA A 3 27.51 16.13 -15.30
CA ALA A 3 26.44 15.14 -15.39
C ALA A 3 25.77 14.90 -14.02
N SER A 4 26.53 14.89 -12.93
CA SER A 4 26.01 14.76 -11.56
C SER A 4 25.20 16.00 -11.16
N ASP A 5 25.60 17.17 -11.60
CA ASP A 5 24.94 18.44 -11.26
C ASP A 5 23.65 18.61 -12.05
N VAL A 6 23.61 18.19 -13.33
CA VAL A 6 22.39 18.14 -14.15
C VAL A 6 21.38 17.15 -13.54
N TYR A 7 21.83 15.96 -13.14
CA TYR A 7 20.97 14.96 -12.49
C TYR A 7 20.35 15.49 -11.18
N LYS A 8 21.17 16.11 -10.32
CA LYS A 8 20.69 16.72 -9.06
C LYS A 8 19.68 17.83 -9.30
N ARG A 9 19.90 18.67 -10.31
CA ARG A 9 19.00 19.74 -10.68
C ARG A 9 17.65 19.20 -11.20
N GLN A 10 17.66 18.22 -12.10
CA GLN A 10 16.46 17.57 -12.62
C GLN A 10 15.67 16.90 -11.49
N LYS A 11 16.35 16.23 -10.54
CA LYS A 11 15.73 15.63 -9.37
C LYS A 11 15.07 16.68 -8.49
N TYR A 12 15.75 17.80 -8.22
CA TYR A 12 15.22 18.92 -7.43
C TYR A 12 13.97 19.54 -8.07
N GLU A 13 13.99 19.78 -9.36
CA GLU A 13 12.87 20.34 -10.13
C GLU A 13 11.65 19.39 -10.09
N LYS A 14 11.87 18.08 -10.27
CA LYS A 14 10.84 17.06 -10.17
C LYS A 14 10.23 16.99 -8.76
N VAL A 15 11.06 17.06 -7.72
CA VAL A 15 10.62 17.06 -6.33
C VAL A 15 9.77 18.31 -6.04
N LYS A 16 10.22 19.48 -6.46
CA LYS A 16 9.50 20.75 -6.30
C LYS A 16 8.13 20.73 -7.02
N TRP A 17 8.11 20.22 -8.25
CA TRP A 17 6.86 20.07 -9.00
C TRP A 17 5.89 19.12 -8.30
N LEU A 18 6.35 17.97 -7.84
CA LEU A 18 5.54 16.99 -7.14
C LEU A 18 5.03 17.53 -5.80
N GLN A 19 5.81 18.25 -5.05
CA GLN A 19 5.39 18.89 -3.80
C GLN A 19 4.30 19.94 -4.03
N ASN A 20 4.44 20.76 -5.08
CA ASN A 20 3.46 21.79 -5.42
C ASN A 20 2.12 21.22 -5.90
N ASN A 21 2.16 20.05 -6.57
CA ASN A 21 0.98 19.39 -7.12
C ASN A 21 0.39 18.31 -6.20
N ASN A 22 1.05 18.00 -5.08
CA ASN A 22 0.62 16.98 -4.11
C ASN A 22 0.79 17.45 -2.67
N PRO A 23 0.17 18.56 -2.26
CA PRO A 23 0.31 19.08 -0.89
C PRO A 23 -0.27 18.11 0.16
N GLU A 24 -1.15 17.19 -0.28
CA GLU A 24 -1.81 16.21 0.58
C GLU A 24 -0.98 14.95 0.84
N VAL A 25 0.20 14.81 0.20
CA VAL A 25 1.10 13.67 0.43
C VAL A 25 2.23 14.08 1.37
N PRO A 26 2.12 13.81 2.67
CA PRO A 26 3.13 14.23 3.65
C PRO A 26 4.49 13.59 3.37
N GLY A 27 5.54 14.39 3.49
CA GLY A 27 6.92 13.91 3.35
C GLY A 27 7.32 13.49 1.94
N ILE A 28 6.65 13.99 0.89
CA ILE A 28 6.96 13.63 -0.50
C ILE A 28 8.42 13.95 -0.87
N VAL A 29 8.96 15.06 -0.40
CA VAL A 29 10.37 15.44 -0.62
C VAL A 29 11.30 14.41 0.01
N TYR A 30 11.04 14.06 1.26
CA TYR A 30 11.82 13.06 1.99
C TYR A 30 11.72 11.68 1.32
N LYS A 31 10.53 11.28 0.90
CA LYS A 31 10.31 10.02 0.17
C LYS A 31 11.10 9.97 -1.13
N LEU A 32 11.03 11.00 -1.96
CA LEU A 32 11.73 11.06 -3.24
C LEU A 32 13.26 11.11 -3.12
N THR A 33 13.79 11.71 -2.04
CA THR A 33 15.23 11.77 -1.83
C THR A 33 15.81 10.46 -1.28
N GLN A 34 15.01 9.64 -0.62
CA GLN A 34 15.48 8.36 -0.06
C GLN A 34 15.27 7.16 -1.00
N GLU A 35 14.25 7.17 -1.86
CA GLU A 35 13.85 5.98 -2.63
C GLU A 35 14.73 5.67 -3.83
N ASP A 36 15.46 6.63 -4.37
CA ASP A 36 16.42 6.34 -5.45
C ASP A 36 17.60 5.46 -5.01
N GLU A 37 17.75 5.23 -3.71
CA GLU A 37 18.88 4.48 -3.14
C GLU A 37 18.48 3.15 -2.47
N LYS A 38 17.18 2.86 -2.30
CA LYS A 38 16.73 1.64 -1.60
C LYS A 38 15.96 0.70 -2.52
N ALA A 39 16.45 -0.55 -2.61
CA ALA A 39 15.66 -1.66 -3.15
C ALA A 39 14.31 -1.77 -2.40
N ARG A 40 13.24 -2.12 -3.12
CA ARG A 40 11.93 -2.37 -2.51
C ARG A 40 12.03 -3.43 -1.42
N LYS A 41 11.52 -3.13 -0.24
CA LYS A 41 11.60 -4.04 0.90
C LYS A 41 10.24 -4.65 1.18
N LEU A 42 9.85 -5.60 0.34
CA LEU A 42 8.57 -6.32 0.44
C LEU A 42 8.71 -7.70 1.09
N GLU A 43 9.92 -8.12 1.44
CA GLU A 43 10.16 -9.47 1.98
C GLU A 43 9.37 -9.74 3.28
N ASN A 44 9.39 -8.81 4.24
CA ASN A 44 8.66 -8.97 5.49
C ASN A 44 7.14 -8.91 5.28
N VAL A 45 6.66 -8.09 4.35
CA VAL A 45 5.24 -8.04 3.97
C VAL A 45 4.81 -9.36 3.34
N ARG A 46 5.62 -9.94 2.46
CA ARG A 46 5.36 -11.25 1.87
C ARG A 46 5.30 -12.34 2.93
N LYS A 47 6.28 -12.40 3.83
CA LYS A 47 6.26 -13.36 4.95
C LYS A 47 5.00 -13.25 5.82
N LEU A 48 4.54 -12.03 6.06
CA LEU A 48 3.30 -11.80 6.81
C LEU A 48 2.08 -12.33 6.04
N TRP A 49 1.95 -12.01 4.76
CA TRP A 49 0.84 -12.52 3.93
C TRP A 49 0.91 -14.02 3.73
N ASP A 50 2.08 -14.63 3.54
CA ASP A 50 2.26 -16.08 3.48
C ASP A 50 1.68 -16.76 4.72
N ALA A 51 2.04 -16.27 5.90
CA ALA A 51 1.52 -16.81 7.17
C ALA A 51 0.00 -16.59 7.35
N ILE A 52 -0.55 -15.46 6.88
CA ILE A 52 -1.99 -15.21 6.90
C ILE A 52 -2.71 -16.21 6.00
N LEU A 53 -2.24 -16.39 4.78
CA LEU A 53 -2.84 -17.29 3.79
C LEU A 53 -2.78 -18.77 4.19
N GLU A 54 -1.84 -19.16 5.07
CA GLU A 54 -1.82 -20.49 5.67
C GLU A 54 -2.94 -20.71 6.70
N ILE A 55 -3.36 -19.65 7.39
CA ILE A 55 -4.34 -19.71 8.48
C ILE A 55 -5.76 -19.50 7.98
N ARG A 56 -5.94 -18.57 7.05
CA ARG A 56 -7.27 -18.14 6.58
C ARG A 56 -7.25 -17.80 5.10
N PRO A 57 -8.25 -18.26 4.32
CA PRO A 57 -8.42 -17.79 2.95
C PRO A 57 -8.63 -16.28 2.89
N VAL A 58 -8.00 -15.64 1.91
CA VAL A 58 -8.13 -14.22 1.62
C VAL A 58 -8.77 -14.08 0.25
N LYS A 59 -9.84 -13.31 0.17
CA LYS A 59 -10.56 -13.11 -1.09
C LYS A 59 -9.73 -12.33 -2.11
N ASN A 60 -9.85 -12.71 -3.37
CA ASN A 60 -9.36 -11.88 -4.45
C ASN A 60 -10.17 -10.57 -4.48
N VAL A 61 -9.50 -9.42 -4.48
CA VAL A 61 -10.14 -8.09 -4.46
C VAL A 61 -10.88 -7.80 -5.76
N PHE A 62 -10.43 -8.38 -6.87
CA PHE A 62 -10.80 -7.96 -8.23
C PHE A 62 -11.68 -8.96 -8.98
N MET A 63 -11.83 -10.17 -8.48
CA MET A 63 -12.66 -11.22 -9.07
C MET A 63 -13.16 -12.19 -8.00
N GLU A 64 -14.09 -13.04 -8.36
CA GLU A 64 -14.56 -14.11 -7.49
C GLU A 64 -13.45 -15.10 -7.13
N GLY A 65 -13.52 -15.67 -5.93
CA GLY A 65 -12.60 -16.67 -5.44
C GLY A 65 -11.57 -16.13 -4.45
N ASP A 66 -10.66 -17.00 -4.09
CA ASP A 66 -9.61 -16.71 -3.12
C ASP A 66 -8.26 -16.49 -3.81
N ILE A 67 -7.37 -15.78 -3.16
CA ILE A 67 -5.96 -15.65 -3.59
C ILE A 67 -5.29 -17.02 -3.53
N ASN A 68 -4.63 -17.38 -4.62
CA ASN A 68 -3.81 -18.59 -4.68
C ASN A 68 -2.51 -18.35 -3.90
N ARG A 69 -2.37 -18.99 -2.73
CA ARG A 69 -1.21 -18.83 -1.86
C ARG A 69 0.12 -19.28 -2.50
N GLU A 70 0.06 -20.20 -3.46
CA GLU A 70 1.27 -20.71 -4.16
C GLU A 70 1.76 -19.74 -5.25
N SER A 71 0.87 -18.83 -5.69
CA SER A 71 1.19 -17.92 -6.80
C SER A 71 0.43 -16.60 -6.64
N TYR A 72 1.05 -15.63 -5.97
CA TYR A 72 0.53 -14.27 -5.87
C TYR A 72 1.66 -13.24 -5.91
N ALA A 73 1.33 -12.02 -6.32
CA ALA A 73 2.20 -10.85 -6.21
C ALA A 73 1.79 -10.03 -4.99
N VAL A 74 2.72 -9.27 -4.42
CA VAL A 74 2.40 -8.19 -3.47
C VAL A 74 2.37 -6.89 -4.26
N ASP A 75 1.21 -6.24 -4.27
CA ASP A 75 1.02 -4.97 -4.98
C ASP A 75 0.31 -3.93 -4.12
N HIS A 76 0.34 -2.70 -4.59
CA HIS A 76 -0.26 -1.52 -3.96
C HIS A 76 -1.70 -1.32 -4.45
N PHE A 77 -2.63 -1.00 -3.56
CA PHE A 77 -3.95 -0.53 -3.96
C PHE A 77 -3.86 0.85 -4.66
N ILE A 78 -3.29 1.83 -3.99
CA ILE A 78 -2.91 3.10 -4.62
C ILE A 78 -1.50 2.95 -5.19
N PRO A 79 -1.29 3.18 -6.50
CA PRO A 79 -0.04 2.87 -7.18
C PRO A 79 1.21 3.43 -6.49
N ARG A 80 2.26 2.61 -6.39
CA ARG A 80 3.53 2.98 -5.77
C ARG A 80 4.16 4.23 -6.39
N ASN A 81 4.06 4.38 -7.70
CA ASN A 81 4.62 5.55 -8.38
C ASN A 81 3.93 6.87 -8.02
N PHE A 82 2.76 6.82 -7.38
CA PHE A 82 2.10 7.98 -6.78
C PHE A 82 2.49 8.16 -5.30
N VAL A 83 2.26 7.13 -4.47
CA VAL A 83 2.51 7.24 -3.01
C VAL A 83 3.98 7.23 -2.65
N MET A 84 4.84 6.68 -3.50
CA MET A 84 6.30 6.65 -3.36
C MET A 84 6.79 5.95 -2.09
N ASN A 85 6.03 4.98 -1.58
CA ASN A 85 6.35 4.18 -0.40
C ASN A 85 5.80 2.76 -0.48
N ASP A 86 6.25 1.90 0.43
CA ASP A 86 5.81 0.52 0.59
C ASP A 86 5.12 0.34 1.97
N GLU A 87 4.15 1.18 2.28
CA GLU A 87 3.38 1.13 3.54
C GLU A 87 2.45 -0.09 3.57
N LEU A 88 2.46 -0.81 4.69
CA LEU A 88 1.73 -2.07 4.87
C LEU A 88 0.22 -1.94 4.60
N TRP A 89 -0.38 -0.82 5.03
CA TRP A 89 -1.81 -0.56 4.84
C TRP A 89 -2.25 -0.41 3.38
N ASN A 90 -1.31 -0.23 2.45
CA ASN A 90 -1.58 -0.11 1.00
C ASN A 90 -1.16 -1.36 0.21
N LEU A 91 -0.60 -2.37 0.88
CA LEU A 91 -0.06 -3.57 0.24
C LEU A 91 -1.00 -4.77 0.40
N MET A 92 -1.24 -5.49 -0.69
CA MET A 92 -2.16 -6.62 -0.73
C MET A 92 -1.60 -7.78 -1.54
N PRO A 93 -1.98 -9.03 -1.25
CA PRO A 93 -1.77 -10.12 -2.17
C PRO A 93 -2.70 -9.96 -3.38
N MET A 94 -2.18 -10.20 -4.56
CA MET A 94 -2.88 -10.01 -5.83
C MET A 94 -2.52 -11.11 -6.82
N ASP A 95 -3.48 -11.51 -7.64
CA ASP A 95 -3.22 -12.41 -8.76
C ASP A 95 -2.19 -11.78 -9.71
N PRO A 96 -1.17 -12.53 -10.17
CA PRO A 96 -0.09 -11.98 -11.01
C PRO A 96 -0.57 -11.42 -12.36
N ILE A 97 -1.58 -12.02 -12.96
CA ILE A 97 -2.13 -11.55 -14.24
C ILE A 97 -2.86 -10.24 -14.05
N GLN A 98 -3.70 -10.17 -13.02
CA GLN A 98 -4.40 -8.93 -12.67
C GLN A 98 -3.44 -7.81 -12.27
N ASN A 99 -2.35 -8.15 -11.57
CA ASN A 99 -1.30 -7.18 -11.23
C ASN A 99 -0.67 -6.56 -12.50
N MET A 100 -0.39 -7.38 -13.51
CA MET A 100 0.11 -6.86 -14.79
C MET A 100 -0.93 -5.98 -15.51
N GLN A 101 -2.20 -6.36 -15.51
CA GLN A 101 -3.28 -5.60 -16.12
C GLN A 101 -3.54 -4.27 -15.43
N LYS A 102 -3.55 -4.28 -14.08
CA LYS A 102 -3.70 -3.06 -13.27
C LYS A 102 -2.54 -2.09 -13.49
N ASN A 103 -1.32 -2.60 -13.50
CA ASN A 103 -0.10 -1.80 -13.69
C ASN A 103 -0.08 -0.57 -12.76
N LYS A 104 0.02 0.64 -13.31
CA LYS A 104 0.08 1.92 -12.58
C LYS A 104 -1.29 2.58 -12.40
N LYS A 105 -2.38 1.86 -12.66
CA LYS A 105 -3.73 2.40 -12.60
C LYS A 105 -4.32 2.31 -11.20
N LEU A 106 -5.30 3.15 -10.92
CA LEU A 106 -6.08 3.13 -9.69
C LEU A 106 -7.22 2.12 -9.80
N PRO A 107 -7.35 1.14 -8.90
CA PRO A 107 -8.57 0.33 -8.84
C PRO A 107 -9.80 1.21 -8.61
N ALA A 108 -10.92 0.91 -9.27
CA ALA A 108 -12.16 1.64 -9.05
C ALA A 108 -12.57 1.54 -7.56
N TRP A 109 -12.61 2.65 -6.87
CA TRP A 109 -12.83 2.70 -5.42
C TRP A 109 -14.11 2.02 -4.98
N ASN A 110 -15.23 2.39 -5.59
CA ASN A 110 -16.55 1.86 -5.21
C ASN A 110 -16.72 0.36 -5.46
N ASP A 111 -15.94 -0.20 -6.39
CA ASP A 111 -16.03 -1.62 -6.72
C ASP A 111 -15.09 -2.48 -5.85
N TYR A 112 -13.94 -1.94 -5.44
CA TYR A 112 -12.86 -2.76 -4.90
C TYR A 112 -12.39 -2.40 -3.49
N PHE A 113 -12.63 -1.18 -3.01
CA PHE A 113 -12.11 -0.76 -1.71
C PHE A 113 -12.65 -1.58 -0.55
N GLU A 114 -13.93 -1.92 -0.56
CA GLU A 114 -14.56 -2.68 0.53
C GLU A 114 -13.88 -4.05 0.72
N GLN A 115 -13.71 -4.81 -0.36
CA GLN A 115 -13.03 -6.11 -0.27
C GLN A 115 -11.55 -5.97 0.11
N PHE A 116 -10.87 -4.96 -0.41
CA PHE A 116 -9.51 -4.63 0.00
C PHE A 116 -9.43 -4.35 1.51
N ALA A 117 -10.31 -3.51 2.03
CA ALA A 117 -10.37 -3.17 3.45
C ALA A 117 -10.70 -4.38 4.33
N ASN A 118 -11.60 -5.25 3.89
CA ASN A 118 -11.91 -6.51 4.57
C ASN A 118 -10.69 -7.43 4.66
N ASN A 119 -9.90 -7.53 3.61
CA ASN A 119 -8.65 -8.30 3.62
C ASN A 119 -7.60 -7.69 4.57
N GLN A 120 -7.50 -6.37 4.61
CA GLN A 120 -6.65 -5.66 5.58
C GLN A 120 -7.11 -5.90 7.02
N PHE A 121 -8.43 -5.99 7.24
CA PHE A 121 -8.98 -6.33 8.56
C PHE A 121 -8.65 -7.76 8.98
N ILE A 122 -8.65 -8.73 8.06
CA ILE A 122 -8.18 -10.10 8.35
C ILE A 122 -6.74 -10.07 8.86
N MET A 123 -5.84 -9.33 8.22
CA MET A 123 -4.48 -9.14 8.71
C MET A 123 -4.48 -8.55 10.12
N TYR A 124 -5.20 -7.45 10.33
CA TYR A 124 -5.32 -6.76 11.61
C TYR A 124 -5.77 -7.71 12.74
N GLU A 125 -6.84 -8.46 12.51
CA GLU A 125 -7.37 -9.42 13.48
C GLU A 125 -6.32 -10.48 13.85
N LEU A 126 -5.71 -11.10 12.84
CA LEU A 126 -4.73 -12.17 13.04
C LEU A 126 -3.43 -11.71 13.70
N ILE A 127 -2.93 -10.51 13.41
CA ILE A 127 -1.73 -9.98 14.10
C ILE A 127 -1.98 -9.73 15.60
N HIS A 128 -3.24 -9.48 16.00
CA HIS A 128 -3.60 -9.30 17.41
C HIS A 128 -3.96 -10.62 18.11
N GLU A 129 -4.38 -11.64 17.36
CA GLU A 129 -4.77 -12.94 17.92
C GLU A 129 -3.61 -13.94 17.99
N LYS A 130 -2.68 -13.89 17.02
CA LYS A 130 -1.62 -14.90 16.85
C LYS A 130 -0.23 -14.32 17.16
N PRO A 131 0.44 -14.77 18.23
CA PRO A 131 1.77 -14.27 18.60
C PRO A 131 2.82 -14.36 17.48
N GLY A 132 2.76 -15.43 16.66
CA GLY A 132 3.66 -15.61 15.52
C GLY A 132 3.47 -14.52 14.45
N LEU A 133 2.22 -14.15 14.16
CA LEU A 133 1.89 -13.08 13.21
C LEU A 133 2.21 -11.69 13.78
N GLN A 134 2.02 -11.49 15.07
CA GLN A 134 2.44 -10.25 15.73
C GLN A 134 3.95 -10.02 15.58
N LYS A 135 4.76 -11.07 15.69
CA LYS A 135 6.21 -11.00 15.46
C LYS A 135 6.54 -10.62 14.02
N LEU A 136 5.90 -11.25 13.04
CA LEU A 136 6.07 -10.92 11.61
C LEU A 136 5.64 -9.47 11.31
N TYR A 137 4.52 -9.03 11.87
CA TYR A 137 4.07 -7.64 11.79
C TYR A 137 5.12 -6.66 12.33
N LYS A 138 5.72 -6.96 13.49
CA LYS A 138 6.80 -6.13 14.05
C LYS A 138 8.02 -6.04 13.14
N HIS A 139 8.33 -7.06 12.36
CA HIS A 139 9.40 -6.99 11.37
C HIS A 139 9.12 -5.98 10.23
N CYS A 140 7.86 -5.65 10.00
CA CYS A 140 7.48 -4.63 9.01
C CYS A 140 7.71 -3.19 9.50
N TYR A 141 7.86 -2.94 10.80
CA TYR A 141 7.93 -1.57 11.36
C TYR A 141 8.99 -0.69 10.70
N LYS A 142 10.17 -1.23 10.45
CA LYS A 142 11.29 -0.44 9.92
C LYS A 142 11.07 0.02 8.49
N ASP A 143 10.52 -0.83 7.66
CA ASP A 143 10.47 -0.64 6.20
C ASP A 143 9.07 -0.33 5.67
N ASN A 144 8.02 -0.71 6.42
CA ASN A 144 6.65 -0.73 5.91
C ASN A 144 5.61 -0.03 6.82
N LEU A 145 6.05 0.66 7.87
CA LEU A 145 5.14 1.38 8.80
C LEU A 145 5.75 2.71 9.22
N HIS A 146 5.42 3.76 8.49
CA HIS A 146 5.90 5.12 8.73
C HIS A 146 4.78 6.12 8.99
N SER A 147 3.55 5.82 8.56
CA SER A 147 2.37 6.66 8.80
C SER A 147 1.96 6.62 10.25
N ILE A 148 1.96 7.77 10.92
CA ILE A 148 1.60 7.89 12.35
C ILE A 148 0.16 7.39 12.60
N TRP A 149 -0.79 7.77 11.74
CA TRP A 149 -2.18 7.33 11.85
C TRP A 149 -2.32 5.80 11.75
N ALA A 150 -1.51 5.15 10.92
CA ALA A 150 -1.56 3.69 10.79
C ALA A 150 -1.11 3.02 12.10
N VAL A 151 0.00 3.47 12.67
CA VAL A 151 0.53 2.90 13.92
C VAL A 151 -0.36 3.20 15.12
N GLN A 152 -0.83 4.44 15.26
CA GLN A 152 -1.54 4.89 16.45
C GLN A 152 -3.04 4.61 16.43
N GLU A 153 -3.66 4.58 15.26
CA GLU A 153 -5.10 4.41 15.11
C GLU A 153 -5.48 3.10 14.44
N LEU A 154 -4.97 2.84 13.21
CA LEU A 154 -5.38 1.69 12.40
C LEU A 154 -5.00 0.35 13.04
N TYR A 155 -3.73 0.18 13.40
CA TYR A 155 -3.22 -1.07 13.96
C TYR A 155 -3.30 -1.16 15.48
N ARG A 156 -3.90 -0.19 16.13
CA ARG A 156 -4.17 -0.23 17.56
C ARG A 156 -5.16 -1.36 17.87
N LYS A 157 -4.83 -2.17 18.88
CA LYS A 157 -5.72 -3.24 19.37
C LYS A 157 -7.08 -2.67 19.81
N GLY A 158 -8.15 -3.36 19.49
CA GLY A 158 -9.51 -3.07 19.96
C GLY A 158 -10.43 -2.40 18.93
N ASN A 159 -9.98 -2.12 17.71
CA ASN A 159 -10.86 -1.65 16.66
C ASN A 159 -11.86 -2.75 16.25
N SER A 160 -13.14 -2.39 16.15
CA SER A 160 -14.14 -3.21 15.46
C SER A 160 -13.88 -3.23 13.94
N PRO A 161 -14.48 -4.18 13.18
CA PRO A 161 -14.39 -4.18 11.72
C PRO A 161 -14.75 -2.83 11.09
N SER A 162 -15.85 -2.23 11.53
CA SER A 162 -16.30 -0.94 11.01
C SER A 162 -15.36 0.21 11.36
N GLU A 163 -14.83 0.24 12.58
CA GLU A 163 -13.84 1.25 12.99
C GLU A 163 -12.57 1.14 12.17
N PHE A 164 -12.04 -0.06 12.00
CA PHE A 164 -10.84 -0.29 11.20
C PHE A 164 -11.03 0.16 9.75
N ILE A 165 -12.13 -0.25 9.09
CA ILE A 165 -12.45 0.12 7.72
C ILE A 165 -12.63 1.63 7.56
N ASN A 166 -13.30 2.28 8.54
CA ASN A 166 -13.48 3.73 8.54
C ASN A 166 -12.14 4.48 8.68
N ILE A 167 -11.26 4.05 9.57
CA ILE A 167 -9.93 4.64 9.73
C ILE A 167 -9.12 4.48 8.42
N LEU A 168 -9.12 3.29 7.84
CA LEU A 168 -8.41 3.01 6.60
C LEU A 168 -8.95 3.87 5.45
N GLY A 169 -10.26 3.89 5.24
CA GLY A 169 -10.92 4.67 4.18
C GLY A 169 -10.72 6.17 4.32
N LYS A 170 -10.90 6.70 5.53
CA LYS A 170 -10.69 8.12 5.85
C LYS A 170 -9.29 8.61 5.49
N ASN A 171 -8.28 7.78 5.68
CA ASN A 171 -6.89 8.15 5.40
C ASN A 171 -6.46 7.83 3.96
N MET A 172 -7.00 6.79 3.34
CA MET A 172 -6.65 6.42 1.96
C MET A 172 -7.40 7.25 0.91
N GLN A 173 -8.66 7.57 1.13
CA GLN A 173 -9.49 8.23 0.13
C GLN A 173 -8.96 9.59 -0.33
N PRO A 174 -8.47 10.50 0.54
CA PRO A 174 -7.87 11.75 0.10
C PRO A 174 -6.64 11.53 -0.80
N VAL A 175 -5.82 10.54 -0.50
CA VAL A 175 -4.64 10.17 -1.29
C VAL A 175 -5.07 9.62 -2.66
N TYR A 176 -6.07 8.75 -2.68
CA TYR A 176 -6.68 8.22 -3.90
C TYR A 176 -7.26 9.33 -4.78
N ASP A 177 -8.03 10.25 -4.20
CA ASP A 177 -8.64 11.37 -4.93
C ASP A 177 -7.58 12.32 -5.48
N SER A 178 -6.48 12.53 -4.75
CA SER A 178 -5.35 13.30 -5.24
C SER A 178 -4.69 12.64 -6.47
N ALA A 179 -4.51 11.33 -6.47
CA ALA A 179 -4.01 10.59 -7.63
C ALA A 179 -4.95 10.73 -8.84
N ARG A 180 -6.27 10.62 -8.63
CA ARG A 180 -7.27 10.86 -9.68
C ARG A 180 -7.14 12.25 -10.29
N ARG A 181 -7.06 13.29 -9.47
CA ARG A 181 -6.92 14.68 -9.94
C ARG A 181 -5.65 14.88 -10.76
N GLN A 182 -4.62 14.07 -10.51
CA GLN A 182 -3.38 14.12 -11.28
C GLN A 182 -3.39 13.26 -12.55
N GLY A 183 -4.54 12.70 -12.92
CA GLY A 183 -4.73 12.01 -14.17
C GLY A 183 -4.38 10.51 -14.13
N TYR A 184 -4.27 9.90 -12.94
CA TYR A 184 -4.16 8.44 -12.85
C TYR A 184 -5.45 7.78 -13.35
N GLU A 185 -5.28 6.85 -14.28
CA GLU A 185 -6.39 6.14 -14.92
C GLU A 185 -7.06 5.17 -13.96
N ILE A 186 -8.40 5.11 -13.99
CA ILE A 186 -9.18 4.14 -13.21
C ILE A 186 -9.17 2.80 -13.92
N TRP A 187 -8.94 1.74 -13.16
CA TRP A 187 -8.92 0.36 -13.64
C TRP A 187 -10.07 -0.46 -13.05
N LYS A 188 -10.70 -1.24 -13.92
CA LYS A 188 -11.62 -2.33 -13.58
C LYS A 188 -11.21 -3.58 -14.34
N VAL A 189 -11.45 -4.73 -13.75
CA VAL A 189 -11.33 -6.01 -14.46
C VAL A 189 -12.37 -6.04 -15.58
N SER A 190 -11.91 -6.36 -16.78
CA SER A 190 -12.74 -6.54 -17.97
C SER A 190 -13.38 -7.92 -18.00
#